data_5bdf028fb2ef4588b33707c0ba604025
#
_entry.id   5bdf028fb2ef4588b33707c0ba604025
#
_cell.length_a   1.000
_cell.length_b   1.000
_cell.length_c   1.000
_cell.angle_alpha   90.00
_cell.angle_beta   90.00
_cell.angle_gamma   90.00
#
_symmetry.space_group_name_H-M   'P 1'
#
loop_
_entity.id
_entity.type
_entity.pdbx_description
1 polymer ?
#
loop_
_entity_poly.entity_id
_entity_poly.type
_entity_poly.pdbx_seq_one_letter_code
_entity_poly.pdbx_strand_id
1 'polypeptide(L)'
;MLHHALNLDLVTLPGDTAWPAPLSLAVAFNEVVLIEGAGPAVSSPLLEVAATLASPVAGHVRHWGRDWAMRRWEKLYRLRRRIAYISPQQVLLHLITLGENIALGPCYYQGCSEAEALAPHANLLGQLELQAHLTHYPPQVSGAIYARAVWARELVKGPELILAVISGDLATTAGAAMLATVLREYLSRYGAAALLLGESLEAFYPLGHQLFLLESGQLRKRTILEHRARPLTAYLPLV
;
A
#
# COMPACT_ATOMS: atom_id res chain seq x y z
N MET A 1 -8.04 22.86 -10.75
CA MET A 1 -6.83 22.29 -10.13
C MET A 1 -7.07 20.81 -9.93
N LEU A 2 -6.23 19.94 -10.47
CA LEU A 2 -6.29 18.51 -10.20
C LEU A 2 -6.03 18.31 -8.70
N HIS A 3 -7.03 17.82 -7.98
CA HIS A 3 -6.87 17.49 -6.57
C HIS A 3 -6.19 16.13 -6.47
N HIS A 4 -4.97 16.09 -5.92
CA HIS A 4 -4.22 14.87 -5.68
C HIS A 4 -4.53 14.33 -4.28
N ALA A 5 -4.66 13.02 -4.16
CA ALA A 5 -4.70 12.34 -2.87
C ALA A 5 -3.32 12.40 -2.19
N LEU A 6 -2.25 12.24 -3.00
CA LEU A 6 -0.85 12.39 -2.60
C LEU A 6 -0.10 13.23 -3.63
N ASN A 7 0.74 14.17 -3.18
CA ASN A 7 1.70 14.87 -4.02
C ASN A 7 3.03 15.00 -3.29
N LEU A 8 4.06 14.39 -3.86
CA LEU A 8 5.46 14.55 -3.50
C LEU A 8 6.05 15.61 -4.44
N ASP A 9 6.53 16.72 -3.90
CA ASP A 9 7.03 17.87 -4.65
C ASP A 9 8.49 18.12 -4.27
N LEU A 10 9.40 17.77 -5.20
CA LEU A 10 10.86 17.88 -5.05
C LEU A 10 11.39 17.22 -3.76
N VAL A 11 10.84 16.06 -3.40
CA VAL A 11 11.17 15.35 -2.17
C VAL A 11 12.54 14.69 -2.26
N THR A 12 13.35 14.88 -1.22
CA THR A 12 14.56 14.07 -0.95
C THR A 12 14.25 13.14 0.23
N LEU A 13 14.34 11.84 0.00
CA LEU A 13 14.08 10.83 1.02
C LEU A 13 15.24 10.76 2.02
N PRO A 14 14.97 10.36 3.29
CA PRO A 14 16.02 10.18 4.29
C PRO A 14 16.89 8.96 3.97
N GLY A 15 18.19 9.05 4.33
CA GLY A 15 19.16 7.98 4.13
C GLY A 15 19.72 7.91 2.70
N ASP A 16 20.58 6.91 2.47
CA ASP A 16 21.08 6.59 1.14
C ASP A 16 20.08 5.67 0.45
N THR A 17 19.34 6.20 -0.51
CA THR A 17 18.25 5.47 -1.17
C THR A 17 18.50 5.36 -2.67
N ALA A 18 17.96 4.29 -3.26
CA ALA A 18 17.96 4.10 -4.72
C ALA A 18 16.96 5.00 -5.47
N TRP A 19 16.33 5.94 -4.79
CA TRP A 19 15.37 6.87 -5.39
C TRP A 19 16.05 8.09 -5.98
N PRO A 20 15.50 8.66 -7.07
CA PRO A 20 16.01 9.94 -7.58
C PRO A 20 15.83 11.05 -6.54
N ALA A 21 16.79 11.96 -6.46
CA ALA A 21 16.72 13.14 -5.60
C ALA A 21 16.98 14.41 -6.45
N PRO A 22 16.04 15.34 -6.51
CA PRO A 22 14.71 15.31 -5.87
C PRO A 22 13.69 14.43 -6.62
N LEU A 23 12.76 13.82 -5.88
CA LEU A 23 11.66 13.03 -6.41
C LEU A 23 10.38 13.86 -6.48
N SER A 24 9.71 13.83 -7.64
CA SER A 24 8.35 14.37 -7.78
C SER A 24 7.40 13.28 -8.30
N LEU A 25 6.32 13.05 -7.56
CA LEU A 25 5.31 12.04 -7.87
C LEU A 25 3.95 12.51 -7.37
N ALA A 26 2.92 12.33 -8.17
CA ALA A 26 1.56 12.64 -7.76
C ALA A 26 0.63 11.45 -8.00
N VAL A 27 -0.33 11.26 -7.09
CA VAL A 27 -1.42 10.29 -7.20
C VAL A 27 -2.73 11.07 -7.08
N ALA A 28 -3.50 11.11 -8.16
CA ALA A 28 -4.78 11.81 -8.18
C ALA A 28 -5.86 11.00 -7.41
N PHE A 29 -7.03 11.60 -7.20
CA PHE A 29 -8.18 10.84 -6.67
C PHE A 29 -8.59 9.75 -7.66
N ASN A 30 -8.97 8.60 -7.12
CA ASN A 30 -9.37 7.41 -7.89
C ASN A 30 -8.27 6.89 -8.84
N GLU A 31 -7.04 7.33 -8.66
CA GLU A 31 -5.91 6.92 -9.47
C GLU A 31 -5.12 5.79 -8.80
N VAL A 32 -4.65 4.86 -9.63
CA VAL A 32 -3.70 3.81 -9.24
C VAL A 32 -2.39 4.06 -9.95
N VAL A 33 -1.35 4.32 -9.17
CA VAL A 33 0.03 4.47 -9.66
C VAL A 33 0.81 3.22 -9.27
N LEU A 34 1.46 2.62 -10.25
CA LEU A 34 2.30 1.43 -10.10
C LEU A 34 3.76 1.82 -10.24
N ILE A 35 4.63 1.32 -9.36
CA ILE A 35 6.08 1.48 -9.45
C ILE A 35 6.73 0.10 -9.36
N GLU A 36 7.30 -0.38 -10.46
CA GLU A 36 8.05 -1.62 -10.54
C GLU A 36 9.55 -1.41 -10.36
N GLY A 37 10.26 -2.51 -10.04
CA GLY A 37 11.70 -2.50 -9.77
C GLY A 37 12.05 -2.06 -8.36
N ALA A 38 11.05 -1.85 -7.51
CA ALA A 38 11.23 -1.40 -6.13
C ALA A 38 10.87 -2.55 -5.16
N GLY A 39 11.87 -3.35 -4.78
CA GLY A 39 11.72 -4.34 -3.72
C GLY A 39 11.46 -3.70 -2.34
N PRO A 40 11.16 -4.51 -1.31
CA PRO A 40 10.72 -4.01 0.01
C PRO A 40 11.67 -2.99 0.65
N ALA A 41 12.97 -3.25 0.61
CA ALA A 41 13.97 -2.36 1.22
C ALA A 41 14.04 -1.00 0.51
N VAL A 42 13.87 -0.99 -0.81
CA VAL A 42 13.86 0.23 -1.63
C VAL A 42 12.55 0.99 -1.46
N SER A 43 11.43 0.28 -1.34
CA SER A 43 10.09 0.89 -1.24
C SER A 43 9.82 1.57 0.09
N SER A 44 10.36 1.04 1.20
CA SER A 44 10.04 1.49 2.56
C SER A 44 10.27 2.99 2.79
N PRO A 45 11.42 3.59 2.44
CA PRO A 45 11.65 5.02 2.68
C PRO A 45 10.64 5.93 1.99
N LEU A 46 10.25 5.60 0.75
CA LEU A 46 9.23 6.36 0.03
C LEU A 46 7.87 6.26 0.71
N LEU A 47 7.45 5.04 1.05
CA LEU A 47 6.13 4.84 1.67
C LEU A 47 6.06 5.42 3.07
N GLU A 48 7.13 5.38 3.86
CA GLU A 48 7.19 6.00 5.19
C GLU A 48 7.03 7.52 5.11
N VAL A 49 7.70 8.16 4.17
CA VAL A 49 7.55 9.61 3.91
C VAL A 49 6.15 9.91 3.39
N ALA A 50 5.63 9.12 2.43
CA ALA A 50 4.28 9.28 1.90
C ALA A 50 3.20 9.03 2.97
N ALA A 51 3.41 8.12 3.93
CA ALA A 51 2.50 7.86 5.05
C ALA A 51 2.69 8.81 6.23
N THR A 52 3.59 9.79 6.14
CA THR A 52 3.97 10.71 7.23
C THR A 52 4.57 10.01 8.46
N LEU A 53 5.17 8.85 8.27
CA LEU A 53 5.89 8.10 9.31
C LEU A 53 7.34 8.60 9.46
N ALA A 54 7.92 9.10 8.37
CA ALA A 54 9.22 9.75 8.34
C ALA A 54 9.10 11.14 7.70
N SER A 55 9.96 12.07 8.08
CA SER A 55 10.05 13.38 7.45
C SER A 55 10.98 13.32 6.23
N PRO A 56 10.67 13.98 5.12
CA PRO A 56 11.63 14.14 4.03
C PRO A 56 12.80 15.02 4.49
N VAL A 57 13.97 14.86 3.86
CA VAL A 57 15.14 15.73 4.08
C VAL A 57 14.90 17.12 3.45
N ALA A 58 14.23 17.14 2.28
CA ALA A 58 13.85 18.36 1.57
C ALA A 58 12.58 18.10 0.75
N GLY A 59 11.95 19.18 0.28
CA GLY A 59 10.72 19.12 -0.50
C GLY A 59 9.46 19.10 0.35
N HIS A 60 8.32 18.86 -0.30
CA HIS A 60 7.01 18.93 0.34
C HIS A 60 6.18 17.68 0.06
N VAL A 61 5.50 17.19 1.11
CA VAL A 61 4.52 16.10 1.02
C VAL A 61 3.13 16.67 1.29
N ARG A 62 2.26 16.60 0.28
CA ARG A 62 0.89 17.09 0.41
C ARG A 62 -0.11 15.96 0.26
N HIS A 63 -1.08 15.92 1.16
CA HIS A 63 -2.23 15.04 1.09
C HIS A 63 -3.49 15.88 0.93
N TRP A 64 -4.33 15.55 -0.04
CA TRP A 64 -5.57 16.30 -0.32
C TRP A 64 -5.31 17.81 -0.43
N GLY A 65 -4.19 18.20 -1.09
CA GLY A 65 -3.78 19.58 -1.31
C GLY A 65 -3.19 20.29 -0.09
N ARG A 66 -3.01 19.60 1.05
CA ARG A 66 -2.49 20.18 2.29
C ARG A 66 -1.11 19.64 2.61
N ASP A 67 -0.16 20.54 2.88
CA ASP A 67 1.17 20.19 3.37
C ASP A 67 1.08 19.75 4.84
N TRP A 68 1.63 18.58 5.14
CA TRP A 68 1.56 17.98 6.47
C TRP A 68 2.87 18.10 7.25
N ALA A 69 3.97 18.45 6.61
CA ALA A 69 5.28 18.62 7.26
C ALA A 69 5.27 19.68 8.37
N MET A 70 4.33 20.64 8.29
CA MET A 70 4.19 21.74 9.25
C MET A 70 3.13 21.50 10.34
N ARG A 71 2.59 20.29 10.48
CA ARG A 71 1.47 20.09 11.40
C ARG A 71 1.88 19.43 12.70
N ARG A 72 1.21 19.85 13.79
CA ARG A 72 1.32 19.22 15.10
C ARG A 72 0.97 17.74 14.99
N TRP A 73 1.68 16.90 15.71
CA TRP A 73 1.53 15.44 15.73
C TRP A 73 0.07 14.99 15.99
N GLU A 74 -0.69 15.73 16.78
CA GLU A 74 -2.11 15.46 17.08
C GLU A 74 -3.02 15.46 15.84
N LYS A 75 -2.61 16.12 14.74
CA LYS A 75 -3.36 16.13 13.49
C LYS A 75 -2.92 15.03 12.54
N LEU A 76 -1.73 14.46 12.74
CA LEU A 76 -1.21 13.38 11.90
C LEU A 76 -1.97 12.07 12.11
N TYR A 77 -2.46 11.77 13.31
CA TYR A 77 -3.23 10.54 13.52
C TYR A 77 -4.54 10.52 12.70
N ARG A 78 -5.21 11.67 12.56
CA ARG A 78 -6.43 11.78 11.73
C ARG A 78 -6.12 11.56 10.25
N LEU A 79 -4.96 12.03 9.80
CA LEU A 79 -4.49 11.78 8.45
C LEU A 79 -4.18 10.30 8.24
N ARG A 80 -3.38 9.70 9.12
CA ARG A 80 -2.97 8.29 9.03
C ARG A 80 -4.16 7.33 9.06
N ARG A 81 -5.25 7.70 9.69
CA ARG A 81 -6.50 6.93 9.67
C ARG A 81 -7.08 6.80 8.25
N ARG A 82 -6.89 7.81 7.39
CA ARG A 82 -7.35 7.83 5.99
C ARG A 82 -6.37 7.17 5.03
N ILE A 83 -5.20 6.75 5.52
CA ILE A 83 -4.14 6.11 4.74
C ILE A 83 -4.02 4.65 5.19
N ALA A 84 -4.12 3.72 4.25
CA ALA A 84 -3.59 2.38 4.44
C ALA A 84 -2.10 2.40 4.16
N TYR A 85 -1.28 2.05 5.13
CA TYR A 85 0.15 1.83 4.96
C TYR A 85 0.41 0.34 5.09
N ILE A 86 0.85 -0.31 4.02
CA ILE A 86 1.05 -1.75 3.96
C ILE A 86 2.48 -2.04 3.52
N SER A 87 3.27 -2.54 4.45
CA SER A 87 4.68 -2.85 4.28
C SER A 87 4.99 -4.24 4.82
N PRO A 88 5.95 -4.97 4.26
CA PRO A 88 6.36 -6.28 4.77
C PRO A 88 6.88 -6.27 6.21
N GLN A 89 7.32 -5.10 6.70
CA GLN A 89 7.79 -4.92 8.07
C GLN A 89 6.65 -4.74 9.08
N GLN A 90 5.40 -4.63 8.62
CA GLN A 90 4.27 -4.52 9.53
C GLN A 90 4.03 -5.81 10.31
N VAL A 91 3.80 -5.64 11.60
CA VAL A 91 3.53 -6.76 12.51
C VAL A 91 2.09 -6.74 13.02
N LEU A 92 1.54 -7.93 13.23
CA LEU A 92 0.32 -8.15 13.98
C LEU A 92 0.65 -8.38 15.45
N LEU A 93 -0.24 -8.00 16.35
CA LEU A 93 -0.08 -8.23 17.78
C LEU A 93 -0.27 -9.73 18.08
N HIS A 94 0.78 -10.38 18.57
CA HIS A 94 0.80 -11.85 18.72
C HIS A 94 -0.10 -12.38 19.84
N LEU A 95 -0.48 -11.51 20.80
CA LEU A 95 -1.26 -11.88 21.98
C LEU A 95 -2.79 -11.75 21.78
N ILE A 96 -3.21 -11.31 20.61
CA ILE A 96 -4.62 -11.23 20.23
C ILE A 96 -4.84 -11.95 18.91
N THR A 97 -6.09 -12.36 18.65
CA THR A 97 -6.46 -13.12 17.44
C THR A 97 -6.31 -12.28 16.17
N LEU A 98 -6.41 -12.92 14.98
CA LEU A 98 -6.43 -12.20 13.71
C LEU A 98 -7.67 -11.30 13.61
N GLY A 99 -8.84 -11.76 14.07
CA GLY A 99 -10.05 -10.94 14.11
C GLY A 99 -9.86 -9.67 14.92
N GLU A 100 -9.36 -9.80 16.15
CA GLU A 100 -9.04 -8.67 17.02
C GLU A 100 -7.98 -7.74 16.41
N ASN A 101 -6.93 -8.25 15.77
CA ASN A 101 -5.95 -7.44 15.04
C ASN A 101 -6.58 -6.63 13.92
N ILE A 102 -7.46 -7.27 13.12
CA ILE A 102 -8.13 -6.61 11.99
C ILE A 102 -9.11 -5.55 12.51
N ALA A 103 -9.88 -5.85 13.55
CA ALA A 103 -10.87 -4.96 14.14
C ALA A 103 -10.26 -3.84 15.00
N LEU A 104 -8.98 -3.91 15.38
CA LEU A 104 -8.35 -3.02 16.37
C LEU A 104 -8.58 -1.54 16.08
N GLY A 105 -8.37 -1.13 14.83
CA GLY A 105 -8.56 0.27 14.42
C GLY A 105 -10.02 0.73 14.55
N PRO A 106 -10.97 0.07 13.89
CA PRO A 106 -12.40 0.38 14.04
C PRO A 106 -12.88 0.35 15.49
N CYS A 107 -12.54 -0.68 16.27
CA CYS A 107 -12.94 -0.77 17.68
C CYS A 107 -12.41 0.39 18.51
N TYR A 108 -11.14 0.77 18.31
CA TYR A 108 -10.53 1.88 19.04
C TYR A 108 -11.19 3.23 18.72
N TYR A 109 -11.52 3.48 17.43
CA TYR A 109 -12.05 4.79 17.03
C TYR A 109 -13.57 4.93 17.17
N GLN A 110 -14.30 3.83 17.08
CA GLN A 110 -15.77 3.82 17.07
C GLN A 110 -16.35 3.30 18.39
N GLY A 111 -15.54 2.65 19.24
CA GLY A 111 -15.99 2.07 20.50
C GLY A 111 -16.90 0.86 20.31
N CYS A 112 -16.76 0.13 19.18
CA CYS A 112 -17.58 -1.03 18.86
C CYS A 112 -16.87 -2.35 19.21
N SER A 113 -17.63 -3.44 19.25
CA SER A 113 -17.09 -4.79 19.40
C SER A 113 -16.40 -5.28 18.13
N GLU A 114 -15.58 -6.34 18.22
CA GLU A 114 -14.97 -7.00 17.06
C GLU A 114 -16.03 -7.41 16.02
N ALA A 115 -17.10 -8.06 16.47
CA ALA A 115 -18.17 -8.52 15.59
C ALA A 115 -18.83 -7.37 14.82
N GLU A 116 -19.12 -6.25 15.48
CA GLU A 116 -19.68 -5.05 14.86
C GLU A 116 -18.69 -4.40 13.89
N ALA A 117 -17.39 -4.41 14.21
CA ALA A 117 -16.33 -3.89 13.35
C ALA A 117 -16.16 -4.72 12.07
N LEU A 118 -16.25 -6.05 12.15
CA LEU A 118 -15.98 -6.94 11.03
C LEU A 118 -17.22 -7.25 10.17
N ALA A 119 -18.42 -7.18 10.71
CA ALA A 119 -19.64 -7.50 9.98
C ALA A 119 -19.81 -6.77 8.63
N PRO A 120 -19.53 -5.45 8.51
CA PRO A 120 -19.61 -4.73 7.23
C PRO A 120 -18.58 -5.19 6.19
N HIS A 121 -17.53 -5.91 6.63
CA HIS A 121 -16.38 -6.33 5.83
C HIS A 121 -16.36 -7.83 5.55
N ALA A 122 -17.47 -8.57 5.80
CA ALA A 122 -17.55 -10.01 5.59
C ALA A 122 -17.14 -10.45 4.18
N ASN A 123 -17.52 -9.70 3.14
CA ASN A 123 -17.09 -9.97 1.77
C ASN A 123 -15.58 -9.82 1.58
N LEU A 124 -14.99 -8.74 2.07
CA LEU A 124 -13.54 -8.51 2.04
C LEU A 124 -12.77 -9.65 2.73
N LEU A 125 -13.23 -10.04 3.93
CA LEU A 125 -12.64 -11.15 4.68
C LEU A 125 -12.77 -12.49 3.94
N GLY A 126 -13.89 -12.71 3.26
CA GLY A 126 -14.10 -13.88 2.41
C GLY A 126 -13.17 -13.92 1.21
N GLN A 127 -13.01 -12.81 0.50
CA GLN A 127 -12.11 -12.70 -0.65
C GLN A 127 -10.63 -12.86 -0.27
N LEU A 128 -10.24 -12.43 0.93
CA LEU A 128 -8.92 -12.65 1.52
C LEU A 128 -8.77 -14.02 2.18
N GLU A 129 -9.81 -14.89 2.12
CA GLU A 129 -9.83 -16.22 2.72
C GLU A 129 -9.48 -16.24 4.23
N LEU A 130 -9.95 -15.23 4.97
CA LEU A 130 -9.63 -15.04 6.38
C LEU A 130 -10.71 -15.55 7.34
N GLN A 131 -11.93 -15.82 6.86
CA GLN A 131 -13.08 -16.14 7.72
C GLN A 131 -12.82 -17.32 8.66
N ALA A 132 -12.17 -18.40 8.18
CA ALA A 132 -11.84 -19.57 8.97
C ALA A 132 -10.65 -19.33 9.93
N HIS A 133 -9.99 -18.19 9.84
CA HIS A 133 -8.76 -17.92 10.58
C HIS A 133 -8.90 -16.79 11.61
N LEU A 134 -10.06 -16.15 11.71
CA LEU A 134 -10.25 -14.99 12.59
C LEU A 134 -9.96 -15.28 14.06
N THR A 135 -10.23 -16.51 14.53
CA THR A 135 -9.98 -16.95 15.91
C THR A 135 -8.56 -17.43 16.17
N HIS A 136 -7.73 -17.57 15.12
CA HIS A 136 -6.34 -17.97 15.29
C HIS A 136 -5.46 -16.78 15.70
N TYR A 137 -4.38 -17.07 16.42
CA TYR A 137 -3.33 -16.10 16.73
C TYR A 137 -2.31 -16.00 15.59
N PRO A 138 -1.65 -14.86 15.38
CA PRO A 138 -0.67 -14.67 14.30
C PRO A 138 0.41 -15.77 14.19
N PRO A 139 0.96 -16.34 15.30
CA PRO A 139 1.93 -17.42 15.19
C PRO A 139 1.36 -18.77 14.74
N GLN A 140 0.04 -18.92 14.68
CA GLN A 140 -0.64 -20.19 14.33
C GLN A 140 -0.97 -20.31 12.84
N VAL A 141 -0.71 -19.26 12.05
CA VAL A 141 -1.09 -19.22 10.64
C VAL A 141 0.13 -19.16 9.73
N SER A 142 -0.06 -19.51 8.45
CA SER A 142 0.98 -19.39 7.43
C SER A 142 1.31 -17.93 7.13
N GLY A 143 2.49 -17.68 6.55
CA GLY A 143 2.89 -16.34 6.08
C GLY A 143 1.88 -15.72 5.13
N ALA A 144 1.27 -16.52 4.26
CA ALA A 144 0.23 -16.07 3.33
C ALA A 144 -1.01 -15.52 4.07
N ILE A 145 -1.52 -16.27 5.06
CA ILE A 145 -2.68 -15.82 5.87
C ILE A 145 -2.30 -14.59 6.70
N TYR A 146 -1.09 -14.58 7.27
CA TYR A 146 -0.59 -13.41 8.00
C TYR A 146 -0.57 -12.15 7.13
N ALA A 147 -0.01 -12.24 5.92
CA ALA A 147 0.05 -11.12 4.98
C ALA A 147 -1.36 -10.62 4.58
N ARG A 148 -2.29 -11.54 4.32
CA ARG A 148 -3.70 -11.22 4.04
C ARG A 148 -4.37 -10.50 5.21
N ALA A 149 -4.09 -10.93 6.45
CA ALA A 149 -4.62 -10.28 7.65
C ALA A 149 -4.07 -8.85 7.83
N VAL A 150 -2.80 -8.59 7.49
CA VAL A 150 -2.23 -7.23 7.45
C VAL A 150 -3.00 -6.36 6.46
N TRP A 151 -3.29 -6.86 5.25
CA TRP A 151 -4.10 -6.15 4.27
C TRP A 151 -5.53 -5.89 4.77
N ALA A 152 -6.19 -6.91 5.34
CA ALA A 152 -7.52 -6.76 5.91
C ALA A 152 -7.56 -5.67 6.98
N ARG A 153 -6.60 -5.67 7.92
CA ARG A 153 -6.48 -4.67 8.99
C ARG A 153 -6.42 -3.24 8.45
N GLU A 154 -5.71 -3.05 7.36
CA GLU A 154 -5.58 -1.73 6.76
C GLU A 154 -6.84 -1.32 5.98
N LEU A 155 -7.45 -2.24 5.23
CA LEU A 155 -8.60 -1.95 4.38
C LEU A 155 -9.91 -1.75 5.18
N VAL A 156 -10.11 -2.45 6.30
CA VAL A 156 -11.33 -2.26 7.15
C VAL A 156 -11.43 -0.86 7.77
N LYS A 157 -10.33 -0.11 7.82
CA LYS A 157 -10.33 1.30 8.27
C LYS A 157 -11.06 2.24 7.30
N GLY A 158 -11.36 1.78 6.08
CA GLY A 158 -11.94 2.61 5.02
C GLY A 158 -10.97 3.66 4.48
N PRO A 159 -9.71 3.32 4.13
CA PRO A 159 -8.73 4.30 3.66
C PRO A 159 -9.14 4.93 2.32
N GLU A 160 -8.80 6.20 2.16
CA GLU A 160 -8.96 6.96 0.92
C GLU A 160 -7.68 6.95 0.06
N LEU A 161 -6.54 6.56 0.67
CA LEU A 161 -5.25 6.38 0.01
C LEU A 161 -4.62 5.07 0.48
N ILE A 162 -4.23 4.22 -0.46
CA ILE A 162 -3.54 2.95 -0.21
C ILE A 162 -2.08 3.11 -0.63
N LEU A 163 -1.16 2.95 0.30
CA LEU A 163 0.28 2.95 0.09
C LEU A 163 0.80 1.54 0.43
N ALA A 164 1.21 0.77 -0.58
CA ALA A 164 1.49 -0.63 -0.35
C ALA A 164 2.71 -1.15 -1.11
N VAL A 165 3.46 -2.06 -0.47
CA VAL A 165 4.45 -2.92 -1.12
C VAL A 165 3.85 -4.30 -1.37
N ILE A 166 3.89 -4.74 -2.61
CA ILE A 166 3.51 -6.10 -3.01
C ILE A 166 4.76 -6.97 -2.92
N SER A 167 4.76 -7.91 -2.00
CA SER A 167 5.92 -8.78 -1.75
C SER A 167 5.53 -10.11 -1.11
N GLY A 168 6.48 -11.03 -1.01
CA GLY A 168 6.30 -12.34 -0.39
C GLY A 168 5.19 -13.16 -1.05
N ASP A 169 4.37 -13.83 -0.26
CA ASP A 169 3.29 -14.70 -0.76
C ASP A 169 2.27 -13.96 -1.63
N LEU A 170 2.08 -12.65 -1.41
CA LEU A 170 1.16 -11.82 -2.21
C LEU A 170 1.77 -11.33 -3.53
N ALA A 171 3.07 -11.53 -3.75
CA ALA A 171 3.72 -11.30 -5.05
C ALA A 171 3.73 -12.56 -5.93
N THR A 172 3.34 -13.74 -5.40
CA THR A 172 3.15 -14.94 -6.22
C THR A 172 2.01 -14.75 -7.21
N THR A 173 2.00 -15.49 -8.31
CA THR A 173 0.95 -15.39 -9.34
C THR A 173 -0.46 -15.50 -8.75
N ALA A 174 -0.70 -16.48 -7.88
CA ALA A 174 -1.99 -16.69 -7.24
C ALA A 174 -2.32 -15.59 -6.21
N GLY A 175 -1.37 -15.24 -5.36
CA GLY A 175 -1.54 -14.19 -4.35
C GLY A 175 -1.79 -12.82 -4.97
N ALA A 176 -1.04 -12.46 -6.02
CA ALA A 176 -1.20 -11.20 -6.72
C ALA A 176 -2.53 -11.12 -7.48
N ALA A 177 -2.96 -12.20 -8.12
CA ALA A 177 -4.27 -12.25 -8.82
C ALA A 177 -5.45 -12.09 -7.84
N MET A 178 -5.39 -12.78 -6.69
CA MET A 178 -6.38 -12.61 -5.62
C MET A 178 -6.41 -11.16 -5.13
N LEU A 179 -5.26 -10.60 -4.77
CA LEU A 179 -5.17 -9.24 -4.23
C LEU A 179 -5.59 -8.19 -5.26
N ALA A 180 -5.26 -8.35 -6.55
CA ALA A 180 -5.72 -7.47 -7.60
C ALA A 180 -7.26 -7.48 -7.74
N THR A 181 -7.90 -8.65 -7.52
CA THR A 181 -9.36 -8.77 -7.51
C THR A 181 -9.96 -8.01 -6.32
N VAL A 182 -9.42 -8.21 -5.13
CA VAL A 182 -9.82 -7.49 -3.90
C VAL A 182 -9.69 -5.98 -4.08
N LEU A 183 -8.53 -5.52 -4.58
CA LEU A 183 -8.29 -4.10 -4.80
C LEU A 183 -9.22 -3.50 -5.87
N ARG A 184 -9.51 -4.23 -6.95
CA ARG A 184 -10.44 -3.75 -7.98
C ARG A 184 -11.81 -3.45 -7.38
N GLU A 185 -12.34 -4.35 -6.58
CA GLU A 185 -13.64 -4.16 -5.93
C GLU A 185 -13.59 -3.04 -4.89
N TYR A 186 -12.53 -3.01 -4.09
CA TYR A 186 -12.35 -1.97 -3.08
C TYR A 186 -12.28 -0.57 -3.69
N LEU A 187 -11.42 -0.39 -4.70
CA LEU A 187 -11.22 0.90 -5.38
C LEU A 187 -12.51 1.35 -6.08
N SER A 188 -13.21 0.44 -6.75
CA SER A 188 -14.48 0.73 -7.40
C SER A 188 -15.57 1.16 -6.42
N ARG A 189 -15.60 0.53 -5.23
CA ARG A 189 -16.61 0.80 -4.21
C ARG A 189 -16.38 2.09 -3.45
N TYR A 190 -15.11 2.38 -3.11
CA TYR A 190 -14.77 3.47 -2.18
C TYR A 190 -14.11 4.66 -2.86
N GLY A 191 -13.74 4.55 -4.13
CA GLY A 191 -13.07 5.62 -4.87
C GLY A 191 -11.72 5.99 -4.28
N ALA A 192 -11.01 5.05 -3.66
CA ALA A 192 -9.70 5.29 -3.08
C ALA A 192 -8.63 5.47 -4.17
N ALA A 193 -7.57 6.21 -3.84
CA ALA A 193 -6.35 6.27 -4.63
C ALA A 193 -5.36 5.21 -4.15
N ALA A 194 -4.45 4.75 -5.02
CA ALA A 194 -3.44 3.76 -4.62
C ALA A 194 -2.07 4.06 -5.23
N LEU A 195 -1.02 3.87 -4.43
CA LEU A 195 0.38 3.79 -4.84
C LEU A 195 0.88 2.40 -4.47
N LEU A 196 1.09 1.55 -5.47
CA LEU A 196 1.54 0.18 -5.31
C LEU A 196 2.98 0.04 -5.82
N LEU A 197 3.85 -0.52 -4.99
CA LEU A 197 5.25 -0.76 -5.29
C LEU A 197 5.54 -2.26 -5.23
N GLY A 198 6.48 -2.73 -6.06
CA GLY A 198 6.89 -4.12 -6.06
C GLY A 198 7.99 -4.39 -7.07
N GLU A 199 8.56 -5.58 -7.03
CA GLU A 199 9.52 -6.03 -8.05
C GLU A 199 8.83 -6.31 -9.39
N SER A 200 7.62 -6.89 -9.33
CA SER A 200 6.74 -7.12 -10.48
C SER A 200 5.29 -6.85 -10.08
N LEU A 201 4.55 -6.14 -10.91
CA LEU A 201 3.16 -5.74 -10.67
C LEU A 201 2.21 -6.14 -11.82
N GLU A 202 2.57 -7.13 -12.63
CA GLU A 202 1.78 -7.53 -13.82
C GLU A 202 0.30 -7.81 -13.53
N ALA A 203 -0.01 -8.45 -12.40
CA ALA A 203 -1.39 -8.74 -11.99
C ALA A 203 -2.21 -7.46 -11.72
N PHE A 204 -1.54 -6.35 -11.43
CA PHE A 204 -2.15 -5.06 -11.11
C PHE A 204 -2.25 -4.11 -12.31
N TYR A 205 -1.66 -4.43 -13.47
CA TYR A 205 -1.73 -3.59 -14.66
C TYR A 205 -3.16 -3.24 -15.10
N PRO A 206 -4.16 -4.13 -14.99
CA PRO A 206 -5.54 -3.77 -15.31
C PRO A 206 -6.16 -2.71 -14.39
N LEU A 207 -5.54 -2.44 -13.24
CA LEU A 207 -5.95 -1.39 -12.29
C LEU A 207 -5.16 -0.10 -12.49
N GLY A 208 -3.94 -0.21 -13.06
CA GLY A 208 -2.99 0.90 -13.15
C GLY A 208 -3.43 1.98 -14.14
N HIS A 209 -3.33 3.22 -13.71
CA HIS A 209 -3.51 4.41 -14.55
C HIS A 209 -2.16 4.96 -15.00
N GLN A 210 -1.13 4.82 -14.14
CA GLN A 210 0.25 5.15 -14.45
C GLN A 210 1.17 4.00 -14.02
N LEU A 211 2.19 3.75 -14.83
CA LEU A 211 3.26 2.80 -14.54
C LEU A 211 4.60 3.53 -14.60
N PHE A 212 5.41 3.34 -13.59
CA PHE A 212 6.80 3.77 -13.53
C PHE A 212 7.71 2.57 -13.29
N LEU A 213 8.91 2.61 -13.87
CA LEU A 213 10.00 1.70 -13.56
C LEU A 213 11.08 2.44 -12.79
N LEU A 214 11.53 1.87 -11.70
CA LEU A 214 12.71 2.32 -10.96
C LEU A 214 13.92 1.53 -11.45
N GLU A 215 14.75 2.16 -12.28
CA GLU A 215 15.95 1.55 -12.85
C GLU A 215 17.15 2.46 -12.59
N SER A 216 18.20 1.91 -11.98
CA SER A 216 19.46 2.64 -11.71
C SER A 216 19.27 4.03 -11.09
N GLY A 217 18.37 4.14 -10.09
CA GLY A 217 18.08 5.39 -9.41
C GLY A 217 17.27 6.41 -10.22
N GLN A 218 16.65 5.99 -11.32
CA GLN A 218 15.78 6.82 -12.14
C GLN A 218 14.36 6.27 -12.18
N LEU A 219 13.38 7.14 -12.01
CA LEU A 219 11.98 6.80 -12.14
C LEU A 219 11.51 7.15 -13.56
N ARG A 220 11.23 6.14 -14.37
CA ARG A 220 10.83 6.30 -15.77
C ARG A 220 9.38 5.92 -15.97
N LYS A 221 8.58 6.85 -16.49
CA LYS A 221 7.20 6.56 -16.87
C LYS A 221 7.16 5.60 -18.07
N ARG A 222 6.26 4.62 -18.01
CA ARG A 222 6.03 3.62 -19.06
C ARG A 222 4.55 3.51 -19.41
N THR A 223 4.28 3.11 -20.61
CA THR A 223 2.94 2.71 -21.04
C THR A 223 2.72 1.24 -20.67
N ILE A 224 1.63 0.94 -19.99
CA ILE A 224 1.31 -0.43 -19.52
C ILE A 224 1.29 -1.42 -20.70
N LEU A 225 0.79 -1.01 -21.87
CA LEU A 225 0.77 -1.84 -23.08
C LEU A 225 2.18 -2.16 -23.62
N GLU A 226 3.10 -1.19 -23.59
CA GLU A 226 4.48 -1.38 -24.05
C GLU A 226 5.25 -2.34 -23.14
N HIS A 227 4.93 -2.31 -21.84
CA HIS A 227 5.59 -3.18 -20.87
C HIS A 227 5.18 -4.64 -21.05
N ARG A 228 3.91 -4.93 -21.31
CA ARG A 228 3.41 -6.29 -21.60
C ARG A 228 4.04 -6.92 -22.83
N ALA A 229 4.57 -6.13 -23.77
CA ALA A 229 5.19 -6.62 -24.99
C ALA A 229 6.66 -7.04 -24.81
N ARG A 230 7.29 -6.80 -23.65
CA ARG A 230 8.68 -7.21 -23.38
C ARG A 230 8.73 -8.64 -22.84
N PRO A 231 9.50 -9.56 -23.46
CA PRO A 231 9.70 -10.90 -22.91
C PRO A 231 10.50 -10.83 -21.60
N LEU A 232 10.16 -11.70 -20.64
CA LEU A 232 10.78 -11.83 -19.31
C LEU A 232 12.32 -12.05 -19.31
N THR A 233 12.90 -12.38 -20.45
CA THR A 233 14.35 -12.62 -20.62
C THR A 233 15.23 -11.37 -20.51
N ALA A 234 14.65 -10.18 -20.44
CA ALA A 234 15.41 -8.92 -20.33
C ALA A 234 15.95 -8.62 -18.91
N TYR A 235 15.61 -9.42 -17.93
CA TYR A 235 15.96 -9.21 -16.51
C TYR A 235 16.95 -10.21 -15.94
N LEU A 236 17.52 -11.10 -16.75
CA LEU A 236 18.60 -11.97 -16.30
C LEU A 236 19.89 -11.13 -16.21
N PRO A 237 20.55 -11.04 -15.04
CA PRO A 237 21.87 -10.43 -14.97
C PRO A 237 22.82 -11.23 -15.88
N LEU A 238 23.57 -10.53 -16.71
CA LEU A 238 24.69 -11.11 -17.41
C LEU A 238 25.67 -11.63 -16.36
N VAL A 239 25.81 -12.95 -16.31
CA VAL A 239 26.82 -13.68 -15.51
C VAL A 239 28.21 -13.30 -15.95
#